data_d2302f73d2b18dff04ccaba0bde832ec
#
_entry.id   d2302f73d2b18dff04ccaba0bde832ec
#
_cell.length_a   1.000
_cell.length_b   1.000
_cell.length_c   1.000
_cell.angle_alpha   90.00
_cell.angle_beta   90.00
_cell.angle_gamma   90.00
#
_symmetry.space_group_name_H-M   'P 1'
#
loop_
_entity.id
_entity.type
_entity.pdbx_description
1 polymer ?
#
loop_
_entity_poly.entity_id
_entity_poly.type
_entity_poly.pdbx_seq_one_letter_code
_entity_poly.pdbx_strand_id
1 'polypeptide(L)'
;MKRIVFLFGLLILTSCTYNEITPICNPDEQMFSDLVQPIIESNCISCHNESSCRPAVLGTYDGVINALNNHSLRDRVVNREMPPYGAPPMSELDINIIKNWADCE
;
A
#
# COMPACT_ATOMS: atom_id res chain seq x y z
N MET A 1 21.14 -22.27 -57.55
CA MET A 1 20.84 -22.00 -57.07
C MET A 1 20.45 -21.83 -56.13
N LYS A 2 20.22 -21.74 -55.44
CA LYS A 2 19.81 -21.62 -54.52
C LYS A 2 19.39 -20.97 -53.74
N ARG A 3 19.00 -20.87 -53.26
CA ARG A 3 18.57 -20.23 -52.53
C ARG A 3 18.30 -20.15 -51.40
N ILE A 4 18.41 -19.99 -50.80
CA ILE A 4 18.27 -19.87 -49.72
C ILE A 4 17.60 -19.22 -49.02
N VAL A 5 17.22 -19.22 -48.45
CA VAL A 5 16.47 -18.74 -47.81
C VAL A 5 16.40 -18.51 -46.67
N PHE A 6 16.37 -18.30 -46.11
CA PHE A 6 16.25 -18.03 -44.97
C PHE A 6 15.51 -17.47 -44.31
N LEU A 7 15.29 -17.58 -44.04
CA LEU A 7 14.56 -17.27 -43.34
C LEU A 7 14.54 -17.01 -42.28
N PHE A 8 14.53 -16.79 -41.73
CA PHE A 8 14.53 -16.53 -40.72
C PHE A 8 13.82 -16.01 -39.98
N GLY A 9 13.48 -16.07 -39.63
CA GLY A 9 12.84 -15.83 -38.88
C GLY A 9 12.79 -15.28 -37.98
N LEU A 10 12.65 -15.02 -37.43
CA LEU A 10 12.54 -14.44 -36.58
C LEU A 10 11.94 -14.19 -35.62
N LEU A 11 11.76 -14.26 -34.98
CA LEU A 11 11.27 -14.17 -34.04
C LEU A 11 11.01 -13.41 -33.15
N ILE A 12 10.79 -13.12 -32.72
CA ILE A 12 10.44 -12.36 -32.00
C ILE A 12 9.97 -12.26 -30.95
N LEU A 13 9.96 -12.40 -30.28
CA LEU A 13 9.59 -12.39 -29.26
C LEU A 13 9.21 -11.55 -28.52
N THR A 14 9.01 -11.15 -28.09
CA THR A 14 8.56 -10.37 -27.50
C THR A 14 8.20 -10.37 -26.40
N SER A 15 8.16 -10.56 -25.68
CA SER A 15 7.92 -10.62 -24.65
C SER A 15 7.54 -9.75 -23.83
N CYS A 16 7.15 -9.24 -23.55
CA CYS A 16 6.73 -8.37 -22.84
C CYS A 16 6.23 -8.67 -21.72
N THR A 17 6.42 -9.04 -21.10
CA THR A 17 6.11 -9.39 -20.07
C THR A 17 5.80 -8.58 -19.18
N TYR A 18 5.53 -8.08 -18.79
CA TYR A 18 5.33 -7.28 -18.06
C TYR A 18 4.37 -7.45 -17.27
N ASN A 19 4.32 -7.77 -16.47
CA ASN A 19 3.67 -7.97 -15.58
C ASN A 19 2.97 -7.09 -15.12
N GLU A 20 2.37 -6.88 -15.10
CA GLU A 20 1.63 -6.17 -14.73
C GLU A 20 1.49 -6.05 -13.52
N ILE A 21 2.07 -5.84 -13.03
CA ILE A 21 2.03 -5.49 -11.83
C ILE A 21 1.26 -4.40 -11.76
N THR A 22 0.26 -4.46 -11.16
CA THR A 22 -0.43 -3.34 -10.91
C THR A 22 0.48 -2.38 -10.43
N PRO A 23 0.48 -1.31 -10.91
CA PRO A 23 1.28 -0.27 -10.47
C PRO A 23 0.90 -0.08 -9.05
N ILE A 24 1.83 -0.18 -8.26
CA ILE A 24 1.63 0.16 -6.97
C ILE A 24 1.38 1.57 -7.02
N CYS A 25 0.24 1.99 -6.74
CA CYS A 25 -0.01 3.40 -6.66
C CYS A 25 0.80 3.93 -5.50
N ASN A 26 1.25 5.14 -5.61
CA ASN A 26 1.91 5.82 -4.52
C ASN A 26 0.85 6.69 -3.89
N PRO A 27 0.31 6.32 -2.75
CA PRO A 27 -0.67 7.17 -2.09
C PRO A 27 -0.11 8.56 -1.88
N ASP A 28 -0.93 9.55 -2.09
CA ASP A 28 -0.48 10.94 -2.13
C ASP A 28 -0.03 11.42 -0.75
N GLU A 29 1.16 12.00 -0.69
CA GLU A 29 1.73 12.43 0.58
C GLU A 29 1.02 13.65 1.15
N GLN A 30 0.54 14.54 0.31
CA GLN A 30 -0.20 15.70 0.79
C GLN A 30 -1.53 15.27 1.38
N MET A 31 -2.22 14.34 0.73
CA MET A 31 -3.47 13.82 1.27
C MET A 31 -3.21 13.03 2.55
N PHE A 32 -2.06 12.40 2.67
CA PHE A 32 -1.70 11.77 3.92
C PHE A 32 -1.68 12.80 5.04
N SER A 33 -0.97 13.89 4.84
CA SER A 33 -0.86 14.92 5.86
C SER A 33 -2.21 15.54 6.21
N ASP A 34 -3.04 15.73 5.21
CA ASP A 34 -4.31 16.45 5.41
C ASP A 34 -5.41 15.57 5.98
N LEU A 35 -5.46 14.31 5.58
CA LEU A 35 -6.61 13.47 5.89
C LEU A 35 -6.26 12.25 6.73
N VAL A 36 -5.15 11.60 6.45
CA VAL A 36 -4.84 10.30 7.06
C VAL A 36 -4.06 10.46 8.36
N GLN A 37 -3.09 11.37 8.37
CA GLN A 37 -2.25 11.55 9.55
C GLN A 37 -3.06 11.86 10.81
N PRO A 38 -4.07 12.74 10.77
CA PRO A 38 -4.87 12.96 11.99
C PRO A 38 -5.57 11.70 12.48
N ILE A 39 -6.00 10.84 11.56
CA ILE A 39 -6.65 9.59 11.93
C ILE A 39 -5.64 8.66 12.59
N ILE A 40 -4.45 8.56 12.01
CA ILE A 40 -3.37 7.74 12.55
C ILE A 40 -3.00 8.21 13.95
N GLU A 41 -2.88 9.52 14.12
CA GLU A 41 -2.50 10.07 15.42
C GLU A 41 -3.54 9.79 16.49
N SER A 42 -4.80 9.78 16.11
CA SER A 42 -5.87 9.54 17.08
C SER A 42 -6.05 8.06 17.42
N ASN A 43 -5.70 7.16 16.51
CA ASN A 43 -6.10 5.76 16.65
C ASN A 43 -4.93 4.77 16.70
N CYS A 44 -3.74 5.16 16.33
CA CYS A 44 -2.66 4.20 16.08
C CYS A 44 -1.37 4.49 16.85
N ILE A 45 -1.05 5.76 17.03
CA ILE A 45 0.29 6.15 17.51
C ILE A 45 0.56 5.71 18.94
N SER A 46 -0.47 5.61 19.76
CA SER A 46 -0.23 5.19 21.14
C SER A 46 0.44 3.83 21.21
N CYS A 47 0.22 2.98 20.22
CA CYS A 47 0.84 1.66 20.18
C CYS A 47 1.90 1.52 19.08
N HIS A 48 1.83 2.35 18.03
CA HIS A 48 2.71 2.22 16.87
C HIS A 48 3.62 3.42 16.71
N ASN A 49 4.33 3.78 17.77
CA ASN A 49 5.31 4.86 17.75
C ASN A 49 6.71 4.27 17.82
N GLU A 50 7.71 5.14 17.71
CA GLU A 50 9.10 4.70 17.65
C GLU A 50 9.58 4.02 18.94
N SER A 51 8.92 4.34 20.05
CA SER A 51 9.32 3.78 21.34
C SER A 51 8.71 2.41 21.60
N SER A 52 7.71 2.01 20.81
CA SER A 52 7.06 0.74 21.02
C SER A 52 7.85 -0.35 20.30
N CYS A 53 7.68 -1.59 20.73
CA CYS A 53 8.34 -2.70 20.06
C CYS A 53 7.46 -3.33 18.99
N ARG A 54 6.47 -2.61 18.52
CA ARG A 54 5.57 -3.13 17.50
C ARG A 54 6.18 -3.00 16.13
N PRO A 55 5.88 -3.93 15.23
CA PRO A 55 6.56 -3.95 13.94
C PRO A 55 6.27 -2.78 13.02
N ALA A 56 5.13 -2.12 13.17
CA ALA A 56 4.81 -0.99 12.30
C ALA A 56 4.94 0.30 13.10
N VAL A 57 5.71 1.25 12.59
CA VAL A 57 5.84 2.57 13.19
C VAL A 57 5.11 3.53 12.28
N LEU A 58 4.05 4.14 12.77
CA LEU A 58 3.09 4.85 11.94
C LEU A 58 3.15 6.36 12.10
N GLY A 59 4.23 6.89 12.64
CA GLY A 59 4.34 8.33 12.90
C GLY A 59 4.67 9.17 11.68
N THR A 60 5.08 8.56 10.57
CA THR A 60 5.49 9.29 9.39
C THR A 60 4.86 8.69 8.14
N TYR A 61 4.85 9.47 7.07
CA TYR A 61 4.39 8.98 5.78
C TYR A 61 5.15 7.70 5.38
N ASP A 62 6.47 7.74 5.49
CA ASP A 62 7.27 6.58 5.09
C ASP A 62 6.96 5.35 5.94
N GLY A 63 6.71 5.54 7.22
CA GLY A 63 6.35 4.44 8.11
C GLY A 63 5.01 3.85 7.72
N VAL A 64 4.05 4.68 7.36
CA VAL A 64 2.74 4.19 6.93
C VAL A 64 2.83 3.49 5.59
N ILE A 65 3.62 4.02 4.65
CA ILE A 65 3.82 3.35 3.36
C ILE A 65 4.48 1.98 3.58
N ASN A 66 5.47 1.92 4.46
CA ASN A 66 6.08 0.63 4.79
C ASN A 66 5.05 -0.35 5.36
N ALA A 67 4.17 0.14 6.21
CA ALA A 67 3.14 -0.72 6.79
C ALA A 67 2.13 -1.19 5.75
N LEU A 68 1.80 -0.33 4.79
CA LEU A 68 0.94 -0.74 3.67
C LEU A 68 1.57 -1.87 2.87
N ASN A 69 2.86 -1.76 2.62
CA ASN A 69 3.54 -2.72 1.76
C ASN A 69 3.94 -4.00 2.48
N ASN A 70 4.25 -3.93 3.76
CA ASN A 70 4.87 -5.05 4.46
C ASN A 70 4.09 -5.56 5.66
N HIS A 71 3.09 -4.84 6.12
CA HIS A 71 2.36 -5.22 7.33
C HIS A 71 0.85 -5.24 7.14
N SER A 72 0.39 -5.21 5.89
CA SER A 72 -1.03 -5.33 5.55
C SER A 72 -1.91 -4.27 6.23
N LEU A 73 -1.40 -3.05 6.36
CA LEU A 73 -2.11 -2.01 7.09
C LEU A 73 -3.53 -1.79 6.56
N ARG A 74 -3.65 -1.67 5.25
CA ARG A 74 -4.95 -1.39 4.65
C ARG A 74 -5.96 -2.49 5.00
N ASP A 75 -5.56 -3.74 4.85
CA ASP A 75 -6.47 -4.85 5.09
C ASP A 75 -6.82 -4.99 6.57
N ARG A 76 -5.86 -4.73 7.44
CA ARG A 76 -6.14 -4.81 8.88
C ARG A 76 -7.12 -3.75 9.33
N VAL A 77 -7.05 -2.56 8.75
CA VAL A 77 -7.99 -1.49 9.05
C VAL A 77 -9.37 -1.81 8.49
N VAL A 78 -9.42 -2.21 7.23
CA VAL A 78 -10.70 -2.50 6.56
C VAL A 78 -11.41 -3.68 7.21
N ASN A 79 -10.66 -4.69 7.63
CA ASN A 79 -11.23 -5.87 8.26
C ASN A 79 -11.42 -5.69 9.77
N ARG A 80 -11.12 -4.51 10.29
CA ARG A 80 -11.29 -4.15 11.70
C ARG A 80 -10.44 -5.00 12.62
N GLU A 81 -9.30 -5.44 12.13
CA GLU A 81 -8.30 -6.10 12.96
C GLU A 81 -7.47 -5.09 13.74
N MET A 82 -7.40 -3.85 13.24
CA MET A 82 -6.75 -2.73 13.91
C MET A 82 -7.68 -1.53 13.89
N PRO A 83 -7.84 -0.84 14.98
CA PRO A 83 -7.25 -1.08 16.30
C PRO A 83 -7.70 -2.42 16.88
N PRO A 84 -6.89 -3.04 17.75
CA PRO A 84 -7.20 -4.37 18.25
C PRO A 84 -8.40 -4.35 19.18
N TYR A 85 -8.95 -5.52 19.42
CA TYR A 85 -10.05 -5.69 20.35
C TYR A 85 -9.67 -5.07 21.69
N GLY A 86 -10.58 -4.32 22.24
CA GLY A 86 -10.33 -3.63 23.52
C GLY A 86 -9.98 -2.17 23.35
N ALA A 87 -9.53 -1.76 22.16
CA ALA A 87 -9.30 -0.36 21.87
C ALA A 87 -10.56 0.24 21.26
N PRO A 88 -10.74 1.57 21.36
CA PRO A 88 -11.91 2.19 20.72
C PRO A 88 -11.88 1.92 19.21
N PRO A 89 -13.00 1.50 18.63
CA PRO A 89 -13.02 1.21 17.20
C PRO A 89 -12.99 2.50 16.39
N MET A 90 -12.45 2.41 15.18
CA MET A 90 -12.46 3.52 14.25
C MET A 90 -13.85 3.67 13.64
N SER A 91 -14.21 4.90 13.28
CA SER A 91 -15.46 5.16 12.59
C SER A 91 -15.40 4.63 11.16
N GLU A 92 -16.57 4.37 10.59
CA GLU A 92 -16.64 3.98 9.18
C GLU A 92 -16.02 5.02 8.27
N LEU A 93 -16.24 6.30 8.59
CA LEU A 93 -15.68 7.37 7.78
C LEU A 93 -14.16 7.30 7.77
N ASP A 94 -13.55 7.13 8.93
CA ASP A 94 -12.10 7.10 9.03
C ASP A 94 -11.53 5.87 8.31
N ILE A 95 -12.20 4.73 8.45
CA ILE A 95 -11.79 3.52 7.74
C ILE A 95 -11.82 3.75 6.23
N ASN A 96 -12.88 4.38 5.74
CA ASN A 96 -13.00 4.64 4.30
C ASN A 96 -11.98 5.65 3.80
N ILE A 97 -11.64 6.64 4.61
CA ILE A 97 -10.60 7.60 4.23
C ILE A 97 -9.26 6.87 4.05
N ILE A 98 -8.90 6.04 5.01
CA ILE A 98 -7.64 5.29 4.89
C ILE A 98 -7.69 4.34 3.71
N LYS A 99 -8.79 3.62 3.54
CA LYS A 99 -8.92 2.67 2.45
C LYS A 99 -8.77 3.35 1.10
N ASN A 100 -9.51 4.43 0.89
CA ASN A 100 -9.50 5.09 -0.41
C ASN A 100 -8.14 5.73 -0.69
N TRP A 101 -7.53 6.31 0.33
CA TRP A 101 -6.19 6.87 0.17
C TRP A 101 -5.18 5.76 -0.18
N ALA A 102 -5.22 4.65 0.54
CA ALA A 102 -4.28 3.55 0.31
C ALA A 102 -4.49 2.90 -1.06
N ASP A 103 -5.73 2.89 -1.55
CA ASP A 103 -6.06 2.34 -2.86
C ASP A 103 -5.86 3.36 -3.98
N CYS A 104 -5.46 4.58 -3.65
CA CYS A 104 -5.27 5.68 -4.60
C CYS A 104 -6.53 6.06 -5.35
N GLU A 105 -7.65 6.01 -4.66
CA GLU A 105 -8.93 6.39 -5.26
C GLU A 105 -9.28 7.85 -5.06
#